data_457774aea1860bfcb5a9622734a3ad7e
#
_entry.id   457774aea1860bfcb5a9622734a3ad7e
#
_cell.length_a   1.000
_cell.length_b   1.000
_cell.length_c   1.000
_cell.angle_alpha   90.00
_cell.angle_beta   90.00
_cell.angle_gamma   90.00
#
_symmetry.space_group_name_H-M   'P 1'
#
loop_
_entity.id
_entity.type
_entity.pdbx_description
1 polymer ?
#
loop_
_entity_poly.entity_id
_entity_poly.type
_entity_poly.pdbx_seq_one_letter_code
_entity_poly.pdbx_strand_id
1 'polypeptide(L)'
;MAVRDLEAVIAIERESGSAPHWEDSEYLALFQIDSSLQFKRNAMVAEAAGDVAGFAIVRLVGGPGAAEAELESIVVAEQYRGQGLGRSLLAESARQVKELGAIRLDLEVRESNAAAIRLYRGAGFLETGRRRAYYRDPEEDAVLMSVSL
;
A
#
# COMPACT_ATOMS: atom_id res chain seq x y z
N MET A 1 4.11 -1.50 -12.17
CA MET A 1 2.98 -0.72 -12.72
C MET A 1 3.48 0.12 -13.89
N ALA A 2 2.74 0.20 -14.97
CA ALA A 2 3.03 1.02 -16.13
C ALA A 2 1.92 2.08 -16.31
N VAL A 3 2.15 3.10 -17.17
CA VAL A 3 1.14 4.16 -17.42
C VAL A 3 -0.19 3.58 -17.93
N ARG A 4 -0.14 2.51 -18.71
CA ARG A 4 -1.34 1.81 -19.22
C ARG A 4 -2.23 1.22 -18.12
N ASP A 5 -1.68 0.96 -16.93
CA ASP A 5 -2.40 0.35 -15.82
C ASP A 5 -3.16 1.38 -14.99
N LEU A 6 -2.88 2.68 -15.21
CA LEU A 6 -3.33 3.78 -14.36
C LEU A 6 -4.85 3.89 -14.27
N GLU A 7 -5.54 3.79 -15.40
CA GLU A 7 -7.01 3.89 -15.45
C GLU A 7 -7.66 2.77 -14.61
N ALA A 8 -7.15 1.54 -14.74
CA ALA A 8 -7.65 0.40 -13.98
C ALA A 8 -7.34 0.53 -12.47
N VAL A 9 -6.15 1.03 -12.13
CA VAL A 9 -5.76 1.27 -10.73
C VAL A 9 -6.68 2.31 -10.08
N ILE A 10 -6.94 3.43 -10.75
CA ILE A 10 -7.84 4.48 -10.26
C ILE A 10 -9.28 3.93 -10.11
N ALA A 11 -9.76 3.14 -11.07
CA ALA A 11 -11.08 2.54 -10.98
C ALA A 11 -11.21 1.61 -9.76
N ILE A 12 -10.23 0.72 -9.55
CA ILE A 12 -10.19 -0.21 -8.41
C ILE A 12 -10.15 0.56 -7.07
N GLU A 13 -9.39 1.65 -7.02
CA GLU A 13 -9.27 2.47 -5.81
C GLU A 13 -10.61 3.15 -5.49
N ARG A 14 -11.24 3.78 -6.46
CA ARG A 14 -12.52 4.48 -6.29
C ARG A 14 -13.68 3.57 -5.89
N GLU A 15 -13.66 2.31 -6.32
CA GLU A 15 -14.62 1.28 -5.90
C GLU A 15 -14.36 0.78 -4.47
N SER A 16 -13.17 1.02 -3.92
CA SER A 16 -12.79 0.56 -2.59
C SER A 16 -13.11 1.61 -1.52
N GLY A 17 -14.17 1.39 -0.75
CA GLY A 17 -14.53 2.28 0.36
C GLY A 17 -13.53 2.37 1.54
N SER A 18 -12.44 1.61 1.49
CA SER A 18 -11.39 1.58 2.54
C SER A 18 -10.03 2.06 2.05
N ALA A 19 -9.88 2.35 0.75
CA ALA A 19 -8.64 2.91 0.21
C ALA A 19 -8.52 4.41 0.52
N PRO A 20 -7.30 4.94 0.68
CA PRO A 20 -7.10 6.38 0.65
C PRO A 20 -7.46 6.90 -0.75
N HIS A 21 -8.37 7.87 -0.83
CA HIS A 21 -8.75 8.44 -2.12
C HIS A 21 -7.67 9.44 -2.56
N TRP A 22 -6.86 9.03 -3.51
CA TRP A 22 -5.82 9.87 -4.10
C TRP A 22 -6.36 10.69 -5.27
N GLU A 23 -5.86 11.90 -5.41
CA GLU A 23 -6.13 12.73 -6.58
C GLU A 23 -5.39 12.17 -7.82
N ASP A 24 -5.97 12.34 -9.01
CA ASP A 24 -5.37 11.86 -10.26
C ASP A 24 -3.93 12.34 -10.46
N SER A 25 -3.61 13.56 -9.98
CA SER A 25 -2.26 14.14 -10.01
C SER A 25 -1.25 13.36 -9.16
N GLU A 26 -1.67 12.77 -8.05
CA GLU A 26 -0.82 11.96 -7.19
C GLU A 26 -0.46 10.62 -7.86
N TYR A 27 -1.42 10.02 -8.57
CA TYR A 27 -1.16 8.84 -9.39
C TYR A 27 -0.20 9.14 -10.55
N LEU A 28 -0.35 10.29 -11.23
CA LEU A 28 0.57 10.69 -12.29
C LEU A 28 1.99 10.94 -11.77
N ALA A 29 2.11 11.45 -10.54
CA ALA A 29 3.40 11.67 -9.91
C ALA A 29 4.19 10.38 -9.65
N LEU A 30 3.55 9.20 -9.63
CA LEU A 30 4.23 7.90 -9.53
C LEU A 30 5.17 7.62 -10.72
N PHE A 31 4.94 8.26 -11.86
CA PHE A 31 5.76 8.09 -13.07
C PHE A 31 6.80 9.20 -13.26
N GLN A 32 6.82 10.20 -12.39
CA GLN A 32 7.77 11.29 -12.45
C GLN A 32 9.03 10.92 -11.67
N ILE A 33 10.18 10.98 -12.33
CA ILE A 33 11.47 10.81 -11.66
C ILE A 33 11.89 12.21 -11.16
N ASP A 34 11.57 12.51 -9.93
CA ASP A 34 12.06 13.72 -9.27
C ASP A 34 13.22 13.35 -8.34
N SER A 35 14.43 13.61 -8.79
CA SER A 35 15.65 13.36 -8.01
C SER A 35 15.82 14.30 -6.80
N SER A 36 14.99 15.34 -6.70
CA SER A 36 14.98 16.27 -5.56
C SER A 36 14.16 15.77 -4.38
N LEU A 37 13.28 14.78 -4.59
CA LEU A 37 12.45 14.22 -3.53
C LEU A 37 13.29 13.34 -2.59
N GLN A 38 13.13 13.55 -1.29
CA GLN A 38 13.77 12.74 -0.24
C GLN A 38 13.13 11.36 -0.07
N PHE A 39 12.15 11.01 -0.91
CA PHE A 39 11.46 9.73 -0.88
C PHE A 39 11.21 9.21 -2.31
N LYS A 40 11.11 7.90 -2.42
CA LYS A 40 10.68 7.22 -3.66
C LYS A 40 9.36 6.50 -3.41
N ARG A 41 8.41 6.68 -4.32
CA ARG A 41 7.24 5.82 -4.41
C ARG A 41 7.46 4.73 -5.43
N ASN A 42 7.06 3.52 -5.09
CA ASN A 42 7.03 2.39 -6.01
C ASN A 42 5.63 1.80 -6.03
N ALA A 43 5.07 1.68 -7.22
CA ALA A 43 3.74 1.13 -7.43
C ALA A 43 3.83 -0.17 -8.23
N MET A 44 3.07 -1.17 -7.82
CA MET A 44 2.97 -2.47 -8.47
C MET A 44 1.53 -2.87 -8.70
N VAL A 45 1.27 -3.69 -9.70
CA VAL A 45 -0.04 -4.27 -9.98
C VAL A 45 0.02 -5.79 -9.89
N ALA A 46 -1.08 -6.40 -9.49
CA ALA A 46 -1.36 -7.81 -9.67
C ALA A 46 -2.31 -7.97 -10.84
N GLU A 47 -1.98 -8.87 -11.75
CA GLU A 47 -2.84 -9.21 -12.89
C GLU A 47 -3.48 -10.58 -12.67
N ALA A 48 -4.73 -10.72 -13.05
CA ALA A 48 -5.45 -11.99 -13.08
C ALA A 48 -6.34 -12.03 -14.33
N ALA A 49 -6.31 -13.13 -15.05
CA ALA A 49 -7.07 -13.34 -16.30
C ALA A 49 -6.82 -12.26 -17.37
N GLY A 50 -5.69 -11.58 -17.34
CA GLY A 50 -5.34 -10.51 -18.28
C GLY A 50 -5.75 -9.10 -17.86
N ASP A 51 -6.44 -8.96 -16.72
CA ASP A 51 -6.88 -7.68 -16.16
C ASP A 51 -6.04 -7.30 -14.94
N VAL A 52 -5.97 -5.99 -14.65
CA VAL A 52 -5.43 -5.50 -13.38
C VAL A 52 -6.42 -5.88 -12.27
N ALA A 53 -5.98 -6.76 -11.37
CA ALA A 53 -6.80 -7.32 -10.31
C ALA A 53 -6.58 -6.64 -8.94
N GLY A 54 -5.50 -5.86 -8.83
CA GLY A 54 -5.16 -5.14 -7.62
C GLY A 54 -3.84 -4.41 -7.75
N PHE A 55 -3.53 -3.59 -6.77
CA PHE A 55 -2.28 -2.82 -6.74
C PHE A 55 -1.78 -2.59 -5.33
N ALA A 56 -0.50 -2.22 -5.21
CA ALA A 56 0.09 -1.71 -4.00
C ALA A 56 1.01 -0.53 -4.30
N ILE A 57 1.07 0.42 -3.38
CA ILE A 57 1.96 1.58 -3.43
C ILE A 57 2.74 1.64 -2.14
N VAL A 58 4.06 1.67 -2.25
CA VAL A 58 4.99 1.82 -1.12
C VAL A 58 5.81 3.09 -1.29
N ARG A 59 6.05 3.77 -0.18
CA ARG A 59 6.94 4.92 -0.08
C ARG A 59 8.21 4.51 0.68
N LEU A 60 9.36 4.90 0.16
CA LEU A 60 10.66 4.69 0.80
C LEU A 60 11.26 6.04 1.17
N VAL A 61 11.68 6.19 2.41
CA VAL A 61 12.30 7.41 2.96
C VAL A 61 13.68 7.07 3.51
N GLY A 62 14.68 7.84 3.14
CA GLY A 62 16.06 7.63 3.60
C GLY A 62 16.93 6.91 2.60
N GLY A 63 18.15 6.60 3.04
CA GLY A 63 19.18 5.97 2.21
C GLY A 63 19.46 4.51 2.58
N PRO A 64 20.32 3.84 1.82
CA PRO A 64 20.65 2.43 2.05
C PRO A 64 21.10 2.13 3.48
N GLY A 65 20.54 1.09 4.09
CA GLY A 65 20.90 0.60 5.43
C GLY A 65 20.19 1.29 6.60
N ALA A 66 19.41 2.35 6.34
CA ALA A 66 18.60 3.04 7.35
C ALA A 66 17.27 3.57 6.77
N ALA A 67 16.87 3.08 5.59
CA ALA A 67 15.62 3.49 4.97
C ALA A 67 14.43 2.90 5.72
N GLU A 68 13.39 3.71 5.86
CA GLU A 68 12.07 3.30 6.33
C GLU A 68 11.10 3.25 5.16
N ALA A 69 10.24 2.27 5.15
CA ALA A 69 9.22 2.14 4.12
C ALA A 69 7.83 2.22 4.73
N GLU A 70 6.91 2.74 3.96
CA GLU A 70 5.49 2.81 4.31
C GLU A 70 4.64 2.22 3.17
N LEU A 71 3.74 1.31 3.51
CA LEU A 71 2.69 0.86 2.60
C LEU A 71 1.57 1.89 2.61
N GLU A 72 1.54 2.75 1.57
CA GLU A 72 0.56 3.82 1.47
C GLU A 72 -0.80 3.33 0.98
N SER A 73 -0.81 2.29 0.11
CA SER A 73 -2.05 1.70 -0.39
C SER A 73 -1.86 0.24 -0.78
N ILE A 74 -2.87 -0.59 -0.54
CA ILE A 74 -3.01 -1.94 -1.10
C ILE A 74 -4.49 -2.22 -1.32
N VAL A 75 -4.86 -2.50 -2.55
CA VAL A 75 -6.25 -2.75 -2.92
C VAL A 75 -6.33 -3.95 -3.86
N VAL A 76 -7.32 -4.81 -3.64
CA VAL A 76 -7.70 -5.89 -4.57
C VAL A 76 -9.14 -5.68 -4.98
N ALA A 77 -9.39 -5.68 -6.28
CA ALA A 77 -10.73 -5.55 -6.84
C ALA A 77 -11.65 -6.65 -6.31
N GLU A 78 -12.90 -6.31 -6.05
CA GLU A 78 -13.83 -7.15 -5.31
C GLU A 78 -13.95 -8.57 -5.88
N GLN A 79 -14.07 -8.69 -7.18
CA GLN A 79 -14.20 -9.97 -7.89
C GLN A 79 -12.96 -10.86 -7.80
N TYR A 80 -11.81 -10.32 -7.40
CA TYR A 80 -10.54 -11.05 -7.24
C TYR A 80 -10.12 -11.24 -5.79
N ARG A 81 -10.96 -10.82 -4.82
CA ARG A 81 -10.69 -11.04 -3.39
C ARG A 81 -10.76 -12.53 -3.02
N GLY A 82 -10.12 -12.89 -1.92
CA GLY A 82 -10.10 -14.28 -1.44
C GLY A 82 -9.16 -15.23 -2.18
N GLN A 83 -8.50 -14.76 -3.25
CA GLN A 83 -7.59 -15.56 -4.09
C GLN A 83 -6.11 -15.41 -3.72
N GLY A 84 -5.80 -14.77 -2.59
CA GLY A 84 -4.42 -14.58 -2.12
C GLY A 84 -3.68 -13.40 -2.72
N LEU A 85 -4.26 -12.63 -3.65
CA LEU A 85 -3.58 -11.52 -4.33
C LEU A 85 -3.10 -10.43 -3.37
N GLY A 86 -3.87 -10.08 -2.35
CA GLY A 86 -3.44 -9.13 -1.32
C GLY A 86 -2.19 -9.61 -0.58
N ARG A 87 -2.08 -10.91 -0.29
CA ARG A 87 -0.90 -11.51 0.33
C ARG A 87 0.30 -11.43 -0.61
N SER A 88 0.11 -11.72 -1.89
CA SER A 88 1.18 -11.65 -2.89
C SER A 88 1.69 -10.21 -3.08
N LEU A 89 0.78 -9.24 -3.20
CA LEU A 89 1.13 -7.82 -3.27
C LEU A 89 1.91 -7.36 -2.04
N LEU A 90 1.46 -7.73 -0.84
CA LEU A 90 2.13 -7.36 0.40
C LEU A 90 3.54 -7.97 0.50
N ALA A 91 3.68 -9.26 0.16
CA ALA A 91 4.97 -9.95 0.18
C ALA A 91 5.94 -9.34 -0.84
N GLU A 92 5.47 -9.02 -2.04
CA GLU A 92 6.28 -8.38 -3.08
C GLU A 92 6.67 -6.95 -2.68
N SER A 93 5.75 -6.20 -2.05
CA SER A 93 6.04 -4.87 -1.48
C SER A 93 7.19 -4.94 -0.46
N ALA A 94 7.10 -5.85 0.50
CA ALA A 94 8.12 -6.04 1.52
C ALA A 94 9.47 -6.46 0.91
N ARG A 95 9.46 -7.38 -0.08
CA ARG A 95 10.66 -7.81 -0.80
C ARG A 95 11.35 -6.64 -1.49
N GLN A 96 10.59 -5.85 -2.26
CA GLN A 96 11.16 -4.72 -3.04
C GLN A 96 11.75 -3.64 -2.14
N VAL A 97 11.06 -3.24 -1.07
CA VAL A 97 11.60 -2.19 -0.18
C VAL A 97 12.81 -2.69 0.61
N LYS A 98 12.85 -3.98 0.98
CA LYS A 98 14.02 -4.62 1.59
C LYS A 98 15.24 -4.58 0.65
N GLU A 99 15.06 -4.92 -0.63
CA GLU A 99 16.13 -4.85 -1.64
C GLU A 99 16.63 -3.42 -1.87
N LEU A 100 15.78 -2.43 -1.63
CA LEU A 100 16.13 -1.01 -1.67
C LEU A 100 16.78 -0.51 -0.37
N GLY A 101 16.96 -1.39 0.62
CA GLY A 101 17.65 -1.09 1.87
C GLY A 101 16.75 -0.67 3.03
N ALA A 102 15.44 -0.85 2.93
CA ALA A 102 14.54 -0.65 4.06
C ALA A 102 14.77 -1.74 5.11
N ILE A 103 14.74 -1.33 6.37
CA ILE A 103 14.86 -2.22 7.53
C ILE A 103 13.50 -2.52 8.17
N ARG A 104 12.48 -1.74 7.81
CA ARG A 104 11.13 -1.81 8.36
C ARG A 104 10.10 -1.39 7.31
N LEU A 105 8.94 -2.02 7.37
CA LEU A 105 7.76 -1.60 6.61
C LEU A 105 6.63 -1.28 7.59
N ASP A 106 6.15 -0.06 7.53
CA ASP A 106 5.07 0.47 8.34
C ASP A 106 3.79 0.63 7.52
N LEU A 107 2.64 0.66 8.18
CA LEU A 107 1.36 0.97 7.57
C LEU A 107 0.36 1.54 8.59
N GLU A 108 -0.66 2.21 8.07
CA GLU A 108 -1.83 2.65 8.82
C GLU A 108 -3.08 1.98 8.23
N VAL A 109 -3.97 1.52 9.08
CA VAL A 109 -5.19 0.85 8.65
C VAL A 109 -6.38 1.25 9.52
N ARG A 110 -7.55 1.45 8.92
CA ARG A 110 -8.80 1.67 9.66
C ARG A 110 -9.05 0.54 10.65
N GLU A 111 -9.44 0.88 11.88
CA GLU A 111 -9.74 -0.11 12.92
C GLU A 111 -10.86 -1.08 12.49
N SER A 112 -11.84 -0.59 11.74
CA SER A 112 -12.94 -1.40 11.19
C SER A 112 -12.51 -2.36 10.08
N ASN A 113 -11.34 -2.14 9.42
CA ASN A 113 -10.89 -2.99 8.34
C ASN A 113 -10.27 -4.32 8.84
N ALA A 114 -11.13 -5.14 9.45
CA ALA A 114 -10.72 -6.42 10.03
C ALA A 114 -10.07 -7.37 9.01
N ALA A 115 -10.44 -7.28 7.72
CA ALA A 115 -9.86 -8.12 6.68
C ALA A 115 -8.39 -7.75 6.42
N ALA A 116 -8.08 -6.45 6.29
CA ALA A 116 -6.72 -5.98 6.12
C ALA A 116 -5.87 -6.24 7.36
N ILE A 117 -6.40 -5.99 8.56
CA ILE A 117 -5.69 -6.28 9.82
C ILE A 117 -5.31 -7.78 9.91
N ARG A 118 -6.21 -8.68 9.54
CA ARG A 118 -5.89 -10.13 9.50
C ARG A 118 -4.81 -10.45 8.47
N LEU A 119 -4.86 -9.81 7.30
CA LEU A 119 -3.82 -9.96 6.27
C LEU A 119 -2.45 -9.55 6.82
N TYR A 120 -2.36 -8.37 7.43
CA TYR A 120 -1.11 -7.82 7.95
C TYR A 120 -0.56 -8.67 9.11
N ARG A 121 -1.41 -9.05 10.08
CA ARG A 121 -1.00 -9.95 11.17
C ARG A 121 -0.51 -11.29 10.64
N GLY A 122 -1.17 -11.86 9.63
CA GLY A 122 -0.75 -13.10 8.97
C GLY A 122 0.57 -12.97 8.20
N ALA A 123 1.01 -11.75 7.89
CA ALA A 123 2.30 -11.42 7.28
C ALA A 123 3.38 -11.00 8.32
N GLY A 124 3.07 -11.08 9.61
CA GLY A 124 4.02 -10.78 10.69
C GLY A 124 4.02 -9.34 11.18
N PHE A 125 3.11 -8.49 10.71
CA PHE A 125 2.98 -7.14 11.23
C PHE A 125 2.45 -7.16 12.67
N LEU A 126 3.04 -6.33 13.50
CA LEU A 126 2.63 -6.09 14.89
C LEU A 126 2.03 -4.69 15.02
N GLU A 127 1.01 -4.56 15.87
CA GLU A 127 0.44 -3.26 16.22
C GLU A 127 1.47 -2.48 17.05
N THR A 128 1.79 -1.26 16.63
CA THR A 128 2.79 -0.38 17.28
C THR A 128 2.16 0.85 17.91
N GLY A 129 0.90 1.14 17.59
CA GLY A 129 0.20 2.27 18.14
C GLY A 129 -1.15 2.53 17.47
N ARG A 130 -1.75 3.65 17.83
CA ARG A 130 -3.02 4.12 17.28
C ARG A 130 -3.01 5.63 17.13
N ARG A 131 -3.66 6.12 16.07
CA ARG A 131 -4.01 7.54 15.92
C ARG A 131 -5.51 7.69 16.10
N ARG A 132 -5.92 8.42 17.13
CA ARG A 132 -7.34 8.65 17.42
C ARG A 132 -7.95 9.61 16.41
N ALA A 133 -9.20 9.32 16.00
CA ALA A 133 -9.99 10.13 15.09
C ALA A 133 -9.21 10.57 13.83
N TYR A 134 -8.39 9.66 13.29
CA TYR A 134 -7.51 9.92 12.15
C TYR A 134 -8.29 10.02 10.84
N TYR A 135 -9.21 9.10 10.64
CA TYR A 135 -10.15 9.14 9.53
C TYR A 135 -11.37 9.97 9.91
N ARG A 136 -11.93 10.71 8.96
CA ARG A 136 -13.02 11.65 9.23
C ARG A 136 -14.38 11.21 8.70
N ASP A 137 -14.41 10.34 7.72
CA ASP A 137 -15.65 9.90 7.09
C ASP A 137 -15.63 8.37 6.86
N PRO A 138 -16.26 7.61 7.75
CA PRO A 138 -16.67 7.99 9.12
C PRO A 138 -15.47 8.30 10.03
N GLU A 139 -15.72 9.02 11.14
CA GLU A 139 -14.68 9.23 12.16
C GLU A 139 -14.25 7.90 12.76
N GLU A 140 -12.95 7.60 12.68
CA GLU A 140 -12.41 6.30 13.07
C GLU A 140 -10.91 6.39 13.39
N ASP A 141 -10.45 5.54 14.30
CA ASP A 141 -9.04 5.41 14.64
C ASP A 141 -8.26 4.69 13.52
N ALA A 142 -7.01 5.07 13.37
CA ALA A 142 -6.03 4.30 12.61
C ALA A 142 -5.24 3.40 13.56
N VAL A 143 -5.11 2.12 13.20
CA VAL A 143 -4.18 1.18 13.80
C VAL A 143 -2.85 1.29 13.05
N LEU A 144 -1.77 1.56 13.78
CA LEU A 144 -0.42 1.60 13.26
C LEU A 144 0.18 0.20 13.36
N MET A 145 0.72 -0.31 12.27
CA MET A 145 1.33 -1.64 12.25
C MET A 145 2.70 -1.60 11.58
N SER A 146 3.61 -2.47 12.02
CA SER A 146 4.99 -2.53 11.55
C SER A 146 5.51 -3.95 11.46
N VAL A 147 6.41 -4.20 10.51
CA VAL A 147 7.18 -5.43 10.39
C VAL A 147 8.64 -5.12 10.11
N SER A 148 9.56 -5.81 10.79
CA SER A 148 11.00 -5.81 10.45
C SER A 148 11.26 -6.63 9.20
N LEU A 149 12.14 -6.15 8.31
CA LEU A 149 12.41 -6.71 6.98
C LEU A 149 13.71 -7.55 6.96
#